data_d7e0fef4acb43877d409d13eb11e53c7
#
_entry.id   d7e0fef4acb43877d409d13eb11e53c7
#
_cell.length_a   1.000
_cell.length_b   1.000
_cell.length_c   1.000
_cell.angle_alpha   90.00
_cell.angle_beta   90.00
_cell.angle_gamma   90.00
#
_symmetry.space_group_name_H-M   'P 1'
#
loop_
_entity.id
_entity.type
_entity.pdbx_description
1 polymer ?
#
loop_
_entity_poly.entity_id
_entity_poly.type
_entity_poly.pdbx_seq_one_letter_code
_entity_poly.pdbx_strand_id
1 'polypeptide(L)'
;METKYEDCIVFLLAKAYQKAHANFKKRLIAYGLTPIQHLILEALWQEDGQSAGDIGKKLVLDAATLSGVLDRLAAGDWIRKEPDPVDKRIIRIYSTQKVRGLRPKLSEERIQANEDIMRNLSLEEKVLLKRLLRDVAG
;
A
#
# COMPACT_ATOMS: atom_id res chain seq x y z
N MET A 1 18.00 31.85 12.70
CA MET A 1 16.53 31.75 12.49
C MET A 1 16.06 30.46 13.11
N GLU A 2 15.23 30.55 14.13
CA GLU A 2 14.64 29.34 14.71
C GLU A 2 13.63 28.76 13.72
N THR A 3 13.83 27.49 13.34
CA THR A 3 12.86 26.74 12.55
C THR A 3 11.78 26.21 13.49
N LYS A 4 10.54 26.53 13.19
CA LYS A 4 9.39 25.97 13.94
C LYS A 4 9.24 24.49 13.62
N TYR A 5 8.74 23.70 14.58
CA TYR A 5 8.49 22.28 14.34
C TYR A 5 7.50 22.06 13.20
N GLU A 6 6.58 23.03 12.98
CA GLU A 6 5.61 22.97 11.88
C GLU A 6 6.26 22.97 10.49
N ASP A 7 7.50 23.45 10.39
CA ASP A 7 8.27 23.44 9.14
C ASP A 7 9.17 22.20 9.01
N CYS A 8 9.21 21.34 10.01
CA CYS A 8 9.99 20.11 9.97
C CYS A 8 9.37 19.14 8.99
N ILE A 9 10.18 18.62 8.04
CA ILE A 9 9.70 17.70 7.02
C ILE A 9 9.08 16.42 7.61
N VAL A 10 9.61 15.91 8.72
CA VAL A 10 9.06 14.74 9.41
C VAL A 10 7.65 15.03 9.90
N PHE A 11 7.42 16.20 10.48
CA PHE A 11 6.10 16.62 10.94
C PHE A 11 5.11 16.77 9.79
N LEU A 12 5.53 17.45 8.71
CA LEU A 12 4.68 17.67 7.53
C LEU A 12 4.29 16.35 6.87
N LEU A 13 5.25 15.43 6.70
CA LEU A 13 4.99 14.11 6.13
C LEU A 13 4.08 13.28 7.05
N ALA A 14 4.30 13.33 8.37
CA ALA A 14 3.48 12.59 9.32
C ALA A 14 2.02 13.06 9.30
N LYS A 15 1.79 14.38 9.26
CA LYS A 15 0.43 14.94 9.16
C LYS A 15 -0.25 14.57 7.85
N ALA A 16 0.47 14.72 6.74
CA ALA A 16 -0.07 14.37 5.42
C ALA A 16 -0.39 12.87 5.35
N TYR A 17 0.53 12.03 5.83
CA TYR A 17 0.32 10.58 5.86
C TYR A 17 -0.88 10.19 6.73
N GLN A 18 -1.00 10.74 7.92
CA GLN A 18 -2.11 10.46 8.83
C GLN A 18 -3.46 10.73 8.16
N LYS A 19 -3.58 11.88 7.50
CA LYS A 19 -4.80 12.25 6.80
C LYS A 19 -5.09 11.36 5.59
N ALA A 20 -4.07 11.09 4.79
CA ALA A 20 -4.18 10.21 3.62
C ALA A 20 -4.55 8.78 4.03
N HIS A 21 -3.89 8.25 5.06
CA HIS A 21 -4.16 6.91 5.57
C HIS A 21 -5.58 6.78 6.12
N ALA A 22 -6.03 7.74 6.93
CA ALA A 22 -7.38 7.72 7.50
C ALA A 22 -8.46 7.75 6.41
N ASN A 23 -8.28 8.58 5.39
CA ASN A 23 -9.21 8.65 4.26
C ASN A 23 -9.25 7.35 3.46
N PHE A 24 -8.09 6.79 3.15
CA PHE A 24 -8.00 5.53 2.40
C PHE A 24 -8.60 4.36 3.22
N LYS A 25 -8.28 4.29 4.51
CA LYS A 25 -8.87 3.30 5.42
C LYS A 25 -10.39 3.35 5.41
N LYS A 26 -10.97 4.55 5.46
CA LYS A 26 -12.42 4.76 5.44
C LYS A 26 -13.05 4.19 4.16
N ARG A 27 -12.41 4.39 3.01
CA ARG A 27 -12.89 3.86 1.73
C ARG A 27 -12.80 2.35 1.64
N LEU A 28 -11.86 1.73 2.33
CA LEU A 28 -11.62 0.29 2.27
C LEU A 28 -12.43 -0.52 3.29
N ILE A 29 -13.08 0.12 4.27
CA ILE A 29 -13.86 -0.56 5.32
C ILE A 29 -14.91 -1.50 4.72
N ALA A 30 -15.62 -1.09 3.68
CA ALA A 30 -16.65 -1.88 3.03
C ALA A 30 -16.13 -3.20 2.45
N TYR A 31 -14.83 -3.29 2.18
CA TYR A 31 -14.17 -4.48 1.65
C TYR A 31 -13.47 -5.31 2.74
N GLY A 32 -13.45 -4.81 3.97
CA GLY A 32 -12.71 -5.48 5.05
C GLY A 32 -11.20 -5.41 4.92
N LEU A 33 -10.68 -4.40 4.21
CA LEU A 33 -9.25 -4.24 3.95
C LEU A 33 -8.68 -3.00 4.62
N THR A 34 -7.40 -3.06 4.96
CA THR A 34 -6.59 -1.91 5.37
C THR A 34 -5.81 -1.37 4.16
N PRO A 35 -5.30 -0.12 4.22
CA PRO A 35 -4.45 0.42 3.15
C PRO A 35 -3.24 -0.45 2.82
N ILE A 36 -2.55 -0.98 3.82
CA ILE A 36 -1.39 -1.87 3.61
C ILE A 36 -1.81 -3.16 2.90
N GLN A 37 -2.91 -3.77 3.33
CA GLN A 37 -3.46 -4.96 2.68
C GLN A 37 -3.79 -4.69 1.21
N HIS A 38 -4.42 -3.56 0.92
CA HIS A 38 -4.71 -3.18 -0.47
C HIS A 38 -3.43 -3.02 -1.29
N LEU A 39 -2.39 -2.39 -0.73
CA LEU A 39 -1.12 -2.21 -1.45
C LEU A 39 -0.43 -3.54 -1.74
N ILE A 40 -0.51 -4.50 -0.83
CA ILE A 40 -0.01 -5.86 -1.07
C ILE A 40 -0.75 -6.51 -2.23
N LEU A 41 -2.07 -6.42 -2.26
CA LEU A 41 -2.87 -6.94 -3.36
C LEU A 41 -2.52 -6.26 -4.68
N GLU A 42 -2.31 -4.94 -4.66
CA GLU A 42 -1.91 -4.20 -5.86
C GLU A 42 -0.54 -4.66 -6.39
N ALA A 43 0.41 -4.89 -5.49
CA ALA A 43 1.72 -5.43 -5.87
C ALA A 43 1.60 -6.80 -6.53
N LEU A 44 0.72 -7.66 -6.01
CA LEU A 44 0.46 -8.99 -6.59
C LEU A 44 -0.25 -8.90 -7.95
N TRP A 45 -1.11 -7.92 -8.15
CA TRP A 45 -1.77 -7.72 -9.45
C TRP A 45 -0.79 -7.26 -10.53
N GLN A 46 0.27 -6.57 -10.15
CA GLN A 46 1.34 -6.23 -11.07
C GLN A 46 2.20 -7.44 -11.40
N GLU A 47 2.51 -8.26 -10.40
CA GLU A 47 3.30 -9.47 -10.55
C GLU A 47 2.88 -10.48 -9.48
N ASP A 48 2.13 -11.51 -9.88
CA ASP A 48 1.70 -12.58 -8.99
C ASP A 48 2.86 -13.55 -8.68
N GLY A 49 2.80 -14.23 -7.55
CA GLY A 49 3.81 -15.21 -7.17
C GLY A 49 5.11 -14.62 -6.63
N GLN A 50 5.11 -13.35 -6.24
CA GLN A 50 6.28 -12.73 -5.60
C GLN A 50 6.58 -13.38 -4.26
N SER A 51 7.86 -13.40 -3.87
CA SER A 51 8.24 -13.83 -2.53
C SER A 51 7.78 -12.80 -1.49
N ALA A 52 7.54 -13.26 -0.27
CA ALA A 52 7.22 -12.36 0.84
C ALA A 52 8.32 -11.30 1.03
N GLY A 53 9.59 -11.70 0.91
CA GLY A 53 10.71 -10.77 1.01
C GLY A 53 10.69 -9.67 -0.05
N ASP A 54 10.36 -10.00 -1.29
CA ASP A 54 10.28 -9.02 -2.38
C ASP A 54 9.13 -8.04 -2.16
N ILE A 55 7.98 -8.52 -1.70
CA ILE A 55 6.85 -7.65 -1.33
C ILE A 55 7.25 -6.68 -0.22
N GLY A 56 7.92 -7.19 0.81
CA GLY A 56 8.39 -6.36 1.93
C GLY A 56 9.33 -5.24 1.48
N LYS A 57 10.25 -5.53 0.57
CA LYS A 57 11.17 -4.53 0.01
C LYS A 57 10.44 -3.48 -0.80
N LYS A 58 9.51 -3.88 -1.66
CA LYS A 58 8.72 -2.95 -2.50
C LYS A 58 7.85 -2.01 -1.68
N LEU A 59 7.24 -2.50 -0.62
CA LEU A 59 6.32 -1.73 0.22
C LEU A 59 6.97 -1.13 1.47
N VAL A 60 8.28 -1.33 1.62
CA VAL A 60 9.07 -0.82 2.76
C VAL A 60 8.47 -1.28 4.10
N LEU A 61 8.22 -2.59 4.21
CA LEU A 61 7.68 -3.23 5.41
C LEU A 61 8.74 -4.16 6.02
N ASP A 62 8.84 -4.13 7.35
CA ASP A 62 9.67 -5.11 8.06
C ASP A 62 9.04 -6.51 8.02
N ALA A 63 9.87 -7.54 8.22
CA ALA A 63 9.45 -8.93 8.09
C ALA A 63 8.34 -9.32 9.08
N ALA A 64 8.39 -8.82 10.31
CA ALA A 64 7.40 -9.14 11.33
C ALA A 64 6.03 -8.55 11.01
N THR A 65 5.99 -7.26 10.62
CA THR A 65 4.76 -6.59 10.19
C THR A 65 4.16 -7.27 8.96
N LEU A 66 4.99 -7.56 7.96
CA LEU A 66 4.54 -8.22 6.74
C LEU A 66 3.96 -9.60 7.01
N SER A 67 4.63 -10.42 7.83
CA SER A 67 4.16 -11.76 8.18
C SER A 67 2.75 -11.74 8.77
N GLY A 68 2.49 -10.84 9.73
CA GLY A 68 1.16 -10.69 10.33
C GLY A 68 0.11 -10.23 9.35
N VAL A 69 0.45 -9.32 8.44
CA VAL A 69 -0.49 -8.83 7.41
C VAL A 69 -0.82 -9.94 6.41
N LEU A 70 0.20 -10.69 5.97
CA LEU A 70 0.00 -11.82 5.04
C LEU A 70 -0.86 -12.93 5.67
N ASP A 71 -0.67 -13.22 6.95
CA ASP A 71 -1.48 -14.22 7.66
C ASP A 71 -2.96 -13.81 7.69
N ARG A 72 -3.24 -12.53 7.96
CA ARG A 72 -4.61 -12.02 7.95
C ARG A 72 -5.23 -12.05 6.55
N LEU A 73 -4.47 -11.70 5.52
CA LEU A 73 -4.93 -11.79 4.13
C LEU A 73 -5.22 -13.23 3.72
N ALA A 74 -4.38 -14.17 4.12
CA ALA A 74 -4.59 -15.59 3.83
C ALA A 74 -5.83 -16.12 4.56
N ALA A 75 -6.03 -15.75 5.83
CA ALA A 75 -7.21 -16.14 6.61
C ALA A 75 -8.51 -15.60 5.98
N GLY A 76 -8.47 -14.44 5.35
CA GLY A 76 -9.62 -13.84 4.66
C GLY A 76 -9.80 -14.32 3.22
N ASP A 77 -9.02 -15.28 2.76
CA ASP A 77 -9.06 -15.82 1.37
C ASP A 77 -8.73 -14.76 0.31
N TRP A 78 -7.94 -13.75 0.67
CA TRP A 78 -7.46 -12.74 -0.27
C TRP A 78 -6.21 -13.19 -1.02
N ILE A 79 -5.37 -13.96 -0.36
CA ILE A 79 -4.13 -14.52 -0.90
C ILE A 79 -4.01 -15.99 -0.51
N ARG A 80 -3.14 -16.71 -1.22
CA ARG A 80 -2.67 -18.00 -0.76
C ARG A 80 -1.14 -17.98 -0.75
N LYS A 81 -0.58 -18.73 0.19
CA LYS A 81 0.86 -18.88 0.37
C LYS A 81 1.26 -20.27 -0.10
N GLU A 82 2.32 -20.34 -0.88
CA GLU A 82 2.88 -21.60 -1.35
C GLU A 82 4.40 -21.59 -1.19
N PRO A 83 5.02 -22.69 -0.73
CA PRO A 83 6.48 -22.78 -0.76
C PRO A 83 6.95 -22.81 -2.21
N ASP A 84 8.11 -22.16 -2.44
CA ASP A 84 8.77 -22.22 -3.75
C ASP A 84 9.13 -23.68 -4.09
N PRO A 85 8.87 -24.14 -5.34
CA PRO A 85 9.14 -25.52 -5.71
C PRO A 85 10.61 -25.92 -5.64
N VAL A 86 11.52 -24.96 -5.81
CA VAL A 86 12.97 -25.19 -5.83
C VAL A 86 13.58 -24.97 -4.46
N ASP A 87 13.24 -23.87 -3.78
CA ASP A 87 13.70 -23.55 -2.43
C ASP A 87 12.52 -23.37 -1.48
N LYS A 88 12.19 -24.40 -0.71
CA LYS A 88 11.06 -24.44 0.21
C LYS A 88 11.15 -23.42 1.35
N ARG A 89 12.29 -22.79 1.55
CA ARG A 89 12.45 -21.70 2.53
C ARG A 89 11.82 -20.39 2.04
N ILE A 90 11.59 -20.26 0.75
CA ILE A 90 10.97 -19.11 0.12
C ILE A 90 9.46 -19.35 0.05
N ILE A 91 8.69 -18.40 0.57
CA ILE A 91 7.22 -18.43 0.46
C ILE A 91 6.81 -17.50 -0.67
N ARG A 92 6.06 -18.05 -1.62
CA ARG A 92 5.47 -17.32 -2.75
C ARG A 92 4.03 -16.95 -2.41
N ILE A 93 3.65 -15.73 -2.79
CA ILE A 93 2.34 -15.17 -2.48
C ILE A 93 1.56 -15.02 -3.79
N TYR A 94 0.33 -15.52 -3.80
CA TYR A 94 -0.56 -15.46 -4.96
C TYR A 94 -1.90 -14.81 -4.58
N SER A 95 -2.42 -13.98 -5.45
CA SER A 95 -3.78 -13.47 -5.30
C SER A 95 -4.81 -14.55 -5.63
N THR A 96 -5.94 -14.55 -4.92
CA THR A 96 -7.04 -15.49 -5.19
C THR A 96 -7.93 -14.98 -6.32
N GLN A 97 -8.74 -15.86 -6.90
CA GLN A 97 -9.69 -15.49 -7.94
C GLN A 97 -10.74 -14.49 -7.44
N LYS A 98 -11.19 -14.63 -6.19
CA LYS A 98 -12.07 -13.69 -5.51
C LYS A 98 -11.54 -12.25 -5.61
N VAL A 99 -10.27 -12.06 -5.33
CA VAL A 99 -9.62 -10.75 -5.31
C VAL A 99 -9.51 -10.16 -6.71
N ARG A 100 -9.20 -10.98 -7.70
CA ARG A 100 -9.08 -10.53 -9.10
C ARG A 100 -10.38 -9.91 -9.60
N GLY A 101 -11.52 -10.45 -9.21
CA GLY A 101 -12.83 -9.91 -9.57
C GLY A 101 -13.12 -8.56 -8.92
N LEU A 102 -12.51 -8.26 -7.77
CA LEU A 102 -12.68 -6.99 -7.06
C LEU A 102 -11.66 -5.92 -7.47
N ARG A 103 -10.65 -6.27 -8.24
CA ARG A 103 -9.58 -5.35 -8.63
C ARG A 103 -10.08 -4.02 -9.21
N PRO A 104 -11.03 -3.98 -10.16
CA PRO A 104 -11.49 -2.70 -10.71
C PRO A 104 -12.06 -1.78 -9.64
N LYS A 105 -12.87 -2.31 -8.72
CA LYS A 105 -13.48 -1.55 -7.63
C LYS A 105 -12.44 -1.06 -6.63
N LEU A 106 -11.50 -1.91 -6.25
CA LEU A 106 -10.44 -1.56 -5.30
C LEU A 106 -9.47 -0.54 -5.89
N SER A 107 -9.16 -0.65 -7.17
CA SER A 107 -8.33 0.34 -7.87
C SER A 107 -9.03 1.69 -7.93
N GLU A 108 -10.33 1.72 -8.16
CA GLU A 108 -11.11 2.96 -8.15
C GLU A 108 -11.10 3.62 -6.77
N GLU A 109 -11.24 2.85 -5.69
CA GLU A 109 -11.15 3.39 -4.33
C GLU A 109 -9.79 4.06 -4.06
N ARG A 110 -8.70 3.47 -4.55
CA ARG A 110 -7.36 4.07 -4.44
C ARG A 110 -7.27 5.37 -5.23
N ILE A 111 -7.79 5.39 -6.44
CA ILE A 111 -7.80 6.59 -7.30
C ILE A 111 -8.57 7.70 -6.61
N GLN A 112 -9.75 7.41 -6.08
CA GLN A 112 -10.56 8.40 -5.37
C GLN A 112 -9.90 8.87 -4.07
N ALA A 113 -9.24 7.99 -3.33
CA ALA A 113 -8.48 8.37 -2.14
C ALA A 113 -7.36 9.35 -2.48
N ASN A 114 -6.66 9.14 -3.60
CA ASN A 114 -5.65 10.06 -4.08
C ASN A 114 -6.24 11.42 -4.44
N GLU A 115 -7.38 11.43 -5.12
CA GLU A 115 -8.07 12.68 -5.47
C GLU A 115 -8.54 13.43 -4.23
N ASP A 116 -9.09 12.74 -3.24
CA ASP A 116 -9.56 13.35 -2.01
C ASP A 116 -8.46 14.10 -1.26
N ILE A 117 -7.31 13.48 -1.09
CA ILE A 117 -6.20 14.08 -0.34
C ILE A 117 -5.54 15.25 -1.09
N MET A 118 -5.65 15.25 -2.40
CA MET A 118 -5.05 16.27 -3.26
C MET A 118 -6.07 17.24 -3.88
N ARG A 119 -7.31 17.27 -3.39
CA ARG A 119 -8.40 18.04 -4.01
C ARG A 119 -8.10 19.54 -4.18
N ASN A 120 -7.31 20.10 -3.27
CA ASN A 120 -6.98 21.53 -3.28
C ASN A 120 -5.78 21.86 -4.16
N LEU A 121 -5.20 20.88 -4.82
CA LEU A 121 -4.04 21.05 -5.70
C LEU A 121 -4.47 21.10 -7.16
N SER A 122 -3.77 21.91 -7.96
CA SER A 122 -3.93 21.87 -9.41
C SER A 122 -3.38 20.56 -9.98
N LEU A 123 -3.67 20.26 -11.23
CA LEU A 123 -3.13 19.06 -11.89
C LEU A 123 -1.61 19.04 -11.88
N GLU A 124 -0.98 20.18 -12.18
CA GLU A 124 0.48 20.34 -12.16
C GLU A 124 1.05 20.11 -10.77
N GLU A 125 0.38 20.63 -9.75
CA GLU A 125 0.81 20.45 -8.35
C GLU A 125 0.68 19.00 -7.90
N LYS A 126 -0.36 18.28 -8.30
CA LYS A 126 -0.53 16.84 -8.00
C LYS A 126 0.61 16.01 -8.59
N VAL A 127 0.96 16.26 -9.84
CA VAL A 127 2.07 15.58 -10.52
C VAL A 127 3.39 15.91 -9.84
N LEU A 128 3.60 17.17 -9.51
CA LEU A 128 4.81 17.66 -8.84
C LEU A 128 4.95 17.03 -7.44
N LEU A 129 3.88 17.01 -6.65
CA LEU A 129 3.88 16.42 -5.31
C LEU A 129 4.34 14.96 -5.34
N LYS A 130 3.77 14.16 -6.24
CA LYS A 130 4.14 12.74 -6.38
C LYS A 130 5.60 12.57 -6.79
N ARG A 131 6.07 13.40 -7.72
CA ARG A 131 7.48 13.38 -8.14
C ARG A 131 8.42 13.72 -7.00
N LEU A 132 8.12 14.81 -6.28
CA LEU A 132 8.96 15.26 -5.16
C LEU A 132 9.00 14.22 -4.03
N LEU A 133 7.87 13.60 -3.71
CA LEU A 133 7.82 12.53 -2.71
C LEU A 133 8.66 11.33 -3.13
N ARG A 134 8.64 10.95 -4.41
CA ARG A 134 9.50 9.87 -4.92
C ARG A 134 10.98 10.23 -4.80
N ASP A 135 11.34 11.46 -5.15
CA ASP A 135 12.73 11.94 -5.07
C ASP A 135 13.23 11.95 -3.62
N VAL A 136 12.39 12.37 -2.68
CA VAL A 136 12.72 12.38 -1.24
C VAL A 136 12.85 10.96 -0.68
N ALA A 137 12.01 10.05 -1.15
CA ALA A 137 12.01 8.66 -0.67
C ALA A 137 13.16 7.81 -1.25
N GLY A 138 13.79 8.24 -2.31
CA GLY A 138 14.89 7.54 -2.98
C GLY A 138 14.39 6.69 -4.10
#